data_01d4cba6405d0ae8866bb77faba38d18
#
_entry.id   01d4cba6405d0ae8866bb77faba38d18
#
_cell.length_a   1.000
_cell.length_b   1.000
_cell.length_c   1.000
_cell.angle_alpha   90.00
_cell.angle_beta   90.00
_cell.angle_gamma   90.00
#
_symmetry.space_group_name_H-M   'P 1'
#
loop_
_entity.id
_entity.type
_entity.pdbx_description
1 polymer ?
#
loop_
_entity_poly.entity_id
_entity_poly.type
_entity_poly.pdbx_seq_one_letter_code
_entity_poly.pdbx_strand_id
1 'polypeptide(L)'
;MFYPLGLIGHPLGHSLSPKIHAAALAACGLTGDYSLFPIPPDDLPGLHTLLARLRAGEIHGLNVTIPHKQNVIPLLDALTETAQAIGAVNTISAQNGRLIGDNTDAPGFFADLTRFLAKSEIENPKSAIILGAGGSARAVFYALCQAGWQVTVAARRLEQAQALAQSLKLSCSHIEYIELNAVADWQGDLLVNTTPLGMAPAIETCPWPEHTPLPDGVVVYDLVYNPRETRLVRQARAAGLPATTGFGMLIEQAALAFEIWTGCRPPRAALWQAAEH
;
A
#
# COMPACT_ATOMS: atom_id res chain seq x y z
N MET A 1 1.48 -6.43 29.33
CA MET A 1 2.26 -7.07 28.24
C MET A 1 2.93 -5.96 27.44
N PHE A 2 4.21 -6.10 27.07
CA PHE A 2 4.93 -5.15 26.24
C PHE A 2 4.88 -5.63 24.78
N TYR A 3 4.61 -4.72 23.82
CA TYR A 3 4.47 -5.03 22.39
C TYR A 3 5.62 -4.41 21.59
N PRO A 4 6.74 -5.10 21.39
CA PRO A 4 7.78 -4.67 20.46
C PRO A 4 7.32 -4.93 19.02
N LEU A 5 7.11 -3.86 18.26
CA LEU A 5 6.65 -3.87 16.88
C LEU A 5 7.70 -3.26 15.95
N GLY A 6 7.55 -3.40 14.65
CA GLY A 6 8.46 -2.73 13.74
C GLY A 6 8.12 -2.80 12.26
N LEU A 7 9.00 -2.18 11.46
CA LEU A 7 8.92 -2.11 10.01
C LEU A 7 10.22 -2.60 9.37
N ILE A 8 10.09 -3.52 8.43
CA ILE A 8 11.17 -3.97 7.53
C ILE A 8 11.05 -3.23 6.20
N GLY A 9 12.16 -2.70 5.70
CA GLY A 9 12.21 -2.06 4.38
C GLY A 9 13.53 -1.33 4.15
N HIS A 10 13.69 -0.72 2.97
CA HIS A 10 14.86 0.11 2.67
C HIS A 10 14.57 1.04 1.48
N PRO A 11 14.84 2.38 1.60
CA PRO A 11 15.16 3.12 2.83
C PRO A 11 13.90 3.36 3.68
N LEU A 12 14.09 3.68 5.00
CA LEU A 12 12.98 3.90 5.94
C LEU A 12 12.96 5.30 6.59
N GLY A 13 13.90 6.18 6.23
CA GLY A 13 14.15 7.45 6.93
C GLY A 13 12.95 8.43 7.00
N HIS A 14 11.93 8.23 6.17
CA HIS A 14 10.75 9.12 6.11
C HIS A 14 9.45 8.42 6.54
N SER A 15 9.55 7.22 7.15
CA SER A 15 8.37 6.45 7.55
C SER A 15 7.62 7.12 8.70
N LEU A 16 6.32 7.28 8.53
CA LEU A 16 5.39 7.74 9.58
C LEU A 16 4.92 6.61 10.50
N SER A 17 5.22 5.34 10.17
CA SER A 17 4.74 4.18 10.92
C SER A 17 5.09 4.24 12.42
N PRO A 18 6.29 4.68 12.87
CA PRO A 18 6.58 4.79 14.29
C PRO A 18 5.62 5.73 15.03
N LYS A 19 5.30 6.89 14.46
CA LYS A 19 4.34 7.84 15.07
C LYS A 19 2.93 7.26 15.13
N ILE A 20 2.51 6.62 14.04
CA ILE A 20 1.17 6.02 13.93
C ILE A 20 0.98 4.90 14.94
N HIS A 21 1.95 3.97 15.05
CA HIS A 21 1.84 2.83 15.97
C HIS A 21 2.06 3.23 17.43
N ALA A 22 2.87 4.24 17.73
CA ALA A 22 2.96 4.82 19.07
C ALA A 22 1.60 5.40 19.52
N ALA A 23 0.92 6.12 18.63
CA ALA A 23 -0.43 6.63 18.89
C ALA A 23 -1.45 5.49 19.04
N ALA A 24 -1.33 4.40 18.26
CA ALA A 24 -2.19 3.23 18.39
C ALA A 24 -2.01 2.55 19.75
N LEU A 25 -0.77 2.33 20.21
CA LEU A 25 -0.45 1.80 21.53
C LEU A 25 -1.06 2.66 22.63
N ALA A 26 -0.82 3.97 22.60
CA ALA A 26 -1.35 4.91 23.59
C ALA A 26 -2.90 4.92 23.61
N ALA A 27 -3.54 4.98 22.45
CA ALA A 27 -5.00 5.02 22.35
C ALA A 27 -5.67 3.72 22.79
N CYS A 28 -4.98 2.58 22.71
CA CYS A 28 -5.43 1.29 23.19
C CYS A 28 -5.00 0.99 24.66
N GLY A 29 -4.31 1.90 25.33
CA GLY A 29 -3.79 1.67 26.68
C GLY A 29 -2.76 0.55 26.76
N LEU A 30 -2.04 0.29 25.65
CA LEU A 30 -1.02 -0.73 25.56
C LEU A 30 0.38 -0.11 25.68
N THR A 31 1.31 -0.90 26.20
CA THR A 31 2.73 -0.51 26.32
C THR A 31 3.55 -1.23 25.25
N GLY A 32 4.40 -0.50 24.53
CA GLY A 32 5.24 -1.08 23.47
C GLY A 32 6.07 -0.01 22.77
N ASP A 33 6.78 -0.43 21.75
CA ASP A 33 7.54 0.43 20.84
C ASP A 33 7.36 0.01 19.40
N TYR A 34 7.82 0.86 18.48
CA TYR A 34 7.83 0.56 17.06
C TYR A 34 9.16 0.98 16.44
N SER A 35 9.94 -0.02 16.06
CA SER A 35 11.31 0.15 15.57
C SER A 35 11.39 0.05 14.04
N LEU A 36 12.33 0.77 13.44
CA LEU A 36 12.65 0.66 12.03
C LEU A 36 13.82 -0.29 11.82
N PHE A 37 13.67 -1.26 10.93
CA PHE A 37 14.69 -2.23 10.54
C PHE A 37 15.04 -2.02 9.06
N PRO A 38 16.01 -1.11 8.75
CA PRO A 38 16.43 -0.83 7.39
C PRO A 38 17.31 -1.97 6.87
N ILE A 39 16.70 -2.92 6.15
CA ILE A 39 17.38 -4.07 5.56
C ILE A 39 17.47 -3.84 4.05
N PRO A 40 18.69 -3.68 3.48
CA PRO A 40 18.92 -3.63 2.03
C PRO A 40 18.41 -4.89 1.31
N PRO A 41 18.10 -4.82 0.00
CA PRO A 41 17.53 -5.94 -0.74
C PRO A 41 18.44 -7.15 -0.85
N ASP A 42 19.73 -6.98 -0.71
CA ASP A 42 20.80 -8.00 -0.76
C ASP A 42 21.22 -8.53 0.63
N ASP A 43 20.72 -7.94 1.72
CA ASP A 43 20.98 -8.40 3.08
C ASP A 43 19.98 -9.50 3.53
N LEU A 44 20.03 -10.65 2.87
CA LEU A 44 19.25 -11.82 3.27
C LEU A 44 19.59 -12.34 4.68
N PRO A 45 20.85 -12.37 5.14
CA PRO A 45 21.18 -12.76 6.51
C PRO A 45 20.52 -11.87 7.57
N GLY A 46 20.51 -10.54 7.36
CA GLY A 46 19.82 -9.59 8.24
C GLY A 46 18.31 -9.84 8.30
N LEU A 47 17.69 -10.11 7.16
CA LEU A 47 16.29 -10.46 7.08
C LEU A 47 15.96 -11.75 7.83
N HIS A 48 16.75 -12.81 7.64
CA HIS A 48 16.60 -14.08 8.37
C HIS A 48 16.76 -13.89 9.88
N THR A 49 17.76 -13.11 10.32
CA THR A 49 17.99 -12.83 11.75
C THR A 49 16.80 -12.11 12.36
N LEU A 50 16.23 -11.12 11.68
CA LEU A 50 15.08 -10.39 12.19
C LEU A 50 13.82 -11.27 12.28
N LEU A 51 13.57 -12.11 11.29
CA LEU A 51 12.45 -13.06 11.31
C LEU A 51 12.63 -14.14 12.38
N ALA A 52 13.86 -14.56 12.70
CA ALA A 52 14.12 -15.46 13.83
C ALA A 52 13.77 -14.82 15.16
N ARG A 53 14.05 -13.52 15.36
CA ARG A 53 13.65 -12.76 16.56
C ARG A 53 12.12 -12.67 16.70
N LEU A 54 11.40 -12.45 15.59
CA LEU A 54 9.94 -12.47 15.58
C LEU A 54 9.42 -13.86 15.96
N ARG A 55 10.01 -14.93 15.42
CA ARG A 55 9.67 -16.32 15.74
C ARG A 55 9.91 -16.67 17.21
N ALA A 56 10.97 -16.13 17.81
CA ALA A 56 11.32 -16.30 19.21
C ALA A 56 10.43 -15.49 20.17
N GLY A 57 9.57 -14.59 19.65
CA GLY A 57 8.72 -13.73 20.46
C GLY A 57 9.43 -12.49 21.02
N GLU A 58 10.65 -12.19 20.58
CA GLU A 58 11.36 -10.95 20.93
C GLU A 58 10.74 -9.73 20.25
N ILE A 59 10.09 -9.95 19.12
CA ILE A 59 9.28 -8.98 18.38
C ILE A 59 7.86 -9.55 18.28
N HIS A 60 6.85 -8.71 18.44
CA HIS A 60 5.45 -9.14 18.47
C HIS A 60 4.79 -9.08 17.09
N GLY A 61 5.24 -8.16 16.23
CA GLY A 61 4.73 -8.01 14.88
C GLY A 61 5.60 -7.11 14.02
N LEU A 62 5.63 -7.39 12.73
CA LEU A 62 6.41 -6.64 11.75
C LEU A 62 5.56 -6.23 10.54
N ASN A 63 5.57 -4.93 10.20
CA ASN A 63 5.20 -4.52 8.85
C ASN A 63 6.37 -4.75 7.88
N VAL A 64 6.02 -4.90 6.61
CA VAL A 64 6.96 -5.05 5.51
C VAL A 64 6.66 -4.05 4.41
N THR A 65 7.68 -3.30 3.98
CA THR A 65 7.56 -2.39 2.84
C THR A 65 8.60 -2.70 1.76
N ILE A 66 8.71 -1.83 0.78
CA ILE A 66 9.70 -1.95 -0.32
C ILE A 66 11.10 -2.13 0.27
N PRO A 67 11.93 -3.06 -0.29
CA PRO A 67 11.66 -3.94 -1.44
C PRO A 67 11.15 -5.33 -1.07
N HIS A 68 10.80 -5.59 0.20
CA HIS A 68 10.70 -6.93 0.78
C HIS A 68 9.31 -7.57 0.73
N LYS A 69 8.25 -6.87 0.29
CA LYS A 69 6.87 -7.40 0.31
C LYS A 69 6.68 -8.77 -0.39
N GLN A 70 7.51 -9.08 -1.38
CA GLN A 70 7.53 -10.38 -2.05
C GLN A 70 8.66 -11.28 -1.55
N ASN A 71 9.82 -10.69 -1.21
CA ASN A 71 11.01 -11.42 -0.79
C ASN A 71 10.85 -12.17 0.53
N VAL A 72 9.94 -11.70 1.41
CA VAL A 72 9.67 -12.38 2.69
C VAL A 72 8.82 -13.66 2.53
N ILE A 73 8.05 -13.79 1.44
CA ILE A 73 7.10 -14.90 1.26
C ILE A 73 7.74 -16.28 1.45
N PRO A 74 8.88 -16.61 0.80
CA PRO A 74 9.51 -17.94 0.94
C PRO A 74 10.09 -18.19 2.34
N LEU A 75 10.14 -17.18 3.22
CA LEU A 75 10.69 -17.25 4.57
C LEU A 75 9.60 -17.45 5.64
N LEU A 76 8.34 -17.44 5.23
CA LEU A 76 7.17 -17.55 6.12
C LEU A 76 6.60 -18.97 6.11
N ASP A 77 6.00 -19.38 7.22
CA ASP A 77 5.42 -20.72 7.37
C ASP A 77 4.02 -20.84 6.78
N ALA A 78 3.30 -19.72 6.69
CA ALA A 78 1.96 -19.65 6.09
C ALA A 78 1.64 -18.24 5.62
N LEU A 79 0.68 -18.14 4.70
CA LEU A 79 0.07 -16.90 4.26
C LEU A 79 -1.43 -16.95 4.54
N THR A 80 -2.03 -15.81 4.84
CA THR A 80 -3.48 -15.66 4.78
C THR A 80 -3.97 -15.81 3.33
N GLU A 81 -5.24 -16.13 3.13
CA GLU A 81 -5.85 -16.22 1.80
C GLU A 81 -5.63 -14.93 1.01
N THR A 82 -5.78 -13.78 1.67
CA THR A 82 -5.54 -12.46 1.06
C THR A 82 -4.10 -12.27 0.62
N ALA A 83 -3.12 -12.54 1.49
CA ALA A 83 -1.69 -12.41 1.15
C ALA A 83 -1.29 -13.38 0.05
N GLN A 84 -1.83 -14.60 0.06
CA GLN A 84 -1.59 -15.62 -0.97
C GLN A 84 -2.16 -15.20 -2.32
N ALA A 85 -3.40 -14.68 -2.34
CA ALA A 85 -4.05 -14.20 -3.56
C ALA A 85 -3.32 -12.99 -4.15
N ILE A 86 -2.85 -12.06 -3.31
CA ILE A 86 -2.10 -10.86 -3.73
C ILE A 86 -0.66 -11.23 -4.15
N GLY A 87 -0.05 -12.25 -3.53
CA GLY A 87 1.37 -12.58 -3.72
C GLY A 87 2.30 -11.47 -3.20
N ALA A 88 1.90 -10.78 -2.14
CA ALA A 88 2.69 -9.79 -1.41
C ALA A 88 2.25 -9.73 0.06
N VAL A 89 3.22 -9.56 0.95
CA VAL A 89 3.03 -9.45 2.39
C VAL A 89 3.46 -8.06 2.86
N ASN A 90 2.62 -7.39 3.64
CA ASN A 90 2.98 -6.14 4.31
C ASN A 90 2.89 -6.23 5.84
N THR A 91 2.41 -7.36 6.37
CA THR A 91 2.23 -7.59 7.81
C THR A 91 2.63 -9.02 8.14
N ILE A 92 3.46 -9.22 9.17
CA ILE A 92 3.87 -10.54 9.66
C ILE A 92 3.55 -10.63 11.15
N SER A 93 2.95 -11.74 11.56
CA SER A 93 2.72 -12.11 12.95
C SER A 93 3.36 -13.46 13.28
N ALA A 94 3.66 -13.71 14.56
CA ALA A 94 4.07 -15.01 15.04
C ALA A 94 2.94 -15.65 15.84
N GLN A 95 2.53 -16.86 15.46
CA GLN A 95 1.52 -17.64 16.17
C GLN A 95 2.08 -19.03 16.49
N ASN A 96 2.25 -19.34 17.76
CA ASN A 96 2.84 -20.60 18.22
C ASN A 96 4.19 -20.92 17.54
N GLY A 97 5.06 -19.92 17.41
CA GLY A 97 6.38 -20.05 16.76
C GLY A 97 6.34 -20.13 15.22
N ARG A 98 5.16 -20.04 14.58
CA ARG A 98 5.00 -19.98 13.11
C ARG A 98 4.85 -18.55 12.66
N LEU A 99 5.52 -18.19 11.59
CA LEU A 99 5.42 -16.88 10.96
C LEU A 99 4.30 -16.89 9.92
N ILE A 100 3.34 -16.00 10.11
CA ILE A 100 2.17 -15.86 9.23
C ILE A 100 2.22 -14.51 8.54
N GLY A 101 2.21 -14.52 7.20
CA GLY A 101 2.16 -13.32 6.38
C GLY A 101 0.74 -12.93 6.02
N ASP A 102 0.46 -11.64 6.12
CA ASP A 102 -0.82 -11.03 5.75
C ASP A 102 -0.62 -9.80 4.87
N ASN A 103 -1.72 -9.32 4.28
CA ASN A 103 -1.73 -8.10 3.48
C ASN A 103 -2.87 -7.17 3.91
N THR A 104 -2.52 -6.11 4.65
CA THR A 104 -3.44 -5.07 5.08
C THR A 104 -3.52 -3.89 4.10
N ASP A 105 -2.66 -3.86 3.05
CA ASP A 105 -2.68 -2.79 2.05
C ASP A 105 -3.98 -2.82 1.24
N ALA A 106 -4.42 -4.00 0.79
CA ALA A 106 -5.61 -4.11 -0.04
C ALA A 106 -6.88 -3.66 0.70
N PRO A 107 -7.22 -4.18 1.88
CA PRO A 107 -8.38 -3.69 2.63
C PRO A 107 -8.20 -2.24 3.09
N GLY A 108 -6.99 -1.79 3.41
CA GLY A 108 -6.70 -0.40 3.79
C GLY A 108 -6.93 0.57 2.64
N PHE A 109 -6.42 0.24 1.45
CA PHE A 109 -6.68 1.01 0.23
C PHE A 109 -8.17 1.09 -0.08
N PHE A 110 -8.88 -0.03 -0.07
CA PHE A 110 -10.28 -0.07 -0.45
C PHE A 110 -11.17 0.69 0.53
N ALA A 111 -10.89 0.62 1.82
CA ALA A 111 -11.61 1.38 2.85
C ALA A 111 -11.44 2.89 2.66
N ASP A 112 -10.22 3.36 2.37
CA ASP A 112 -9.96 4.78 2.14
C ASP A 112 -10.53 5.25 0.80
N LEU A 113 -10.36 4.47 -0.28
CA LEU A 113 -10.96 4.77 -1.59
C LEU A 113 -12.47 4.92 -1.49
N THR A 114 -13.16 3.97 -0.85
CA THR A 114 -14.62 4.02 -0.67
C THR A 114 -15.06 5.28 0.07
N ARG A 115 -14.35 5.65 1.14
CA ARG A 115 -14.61 6.88 1.90
C ARG A 115 -14.36 8.13 1.05
N PHE A 116 -13.36 8.12 0.18
CA PHE A 116 -13.04 9.22 -0.71
C PHE A 116 -14.09 9.36 -1.82
N LEU A 117 -14.46 8.26 -2.48
CA LEU A 117 -15.47 8.24 -3.53
C LEU A 117 -16.86 8.65 -3.03
N ALA A 118 -17.24 8.30 -1.79
CA ALA A 118 -18.49 8.72 -1.19
C ALA A 118 -18.64 10.26 -1.03
N LYS A 119 -17.53 10.99 -1.16
CA LYS A 119 -17.49 12.47 -1.14
C LYS A 119 -17.36 13.08 -2.54
N SER A 120 -17.13 12.26 -3.56
CA SER A 120 -17.08 12.67 -4.95
C SER A 120 -18.45 12.53 -5.59
N GLU A 121 -18.73 13.35 -6.60
CA GLU A 121 -20.01 13.31 -7.34
C GLU A 121 -20.04 12.19 -8.39
N ILE A 122 -19.11 11.23 -8.34
CA ILE A 122 -19.01 10.17 -9.34
C ILE A 122 -19.99 9.06 -9.00
N GLU A 123 -20.97 8.86 -9.86
CA GLU A 123 -21.93 7.78 -9.78
C GLU A 123 -21.34 6.48 -10.36
N ASN A 124 -21.27 5.42 -9.53
CA ASN A 124 -20.91 4.05 -9.92
C ASN A 124 -19.61 3.91 -10.77
N PRO A 125 -18.45 4.39 -10.29
CA PRO A 125 -17.20 4.23 -11.03
C PRO A 125 -16.86 2.75 -11.17
N LYS A 126 -16.45 2.31 -12.38
CA LYS A 126 -16.19 0.88 -12.68
C LYS A 126 -14.92 0.61 -13.44
N SER A 127 -14.23 1.65 -13.93
CA SER A 127 -13.01 1.53 -14.70
C SER A 127 -11.85 2.24 -14.00
N ALA A 128 -10.73 1.55 -13.89
CA ALA A 128 -9.54 2.06 -13.22
C ALA A 128 -8.27 1.79 -14.02
N ILE A 129 -7.33 2.73 -13.96
CA ILE A 129 -5.95 2.50 -14.38
C ILE A 129 -5.02 2.49 -13.16
N ILE A 130 -4.16 1.48 -13.09
CA ILE A 130 -3.10 1.35 -12.10
C ILE A 130 -1.77 1.65 -12.76
N LEU A 131 -1.10 2.72 -12.34
CA LEU A 131 0.23 3.05 -12.80
C LEU A 131 1.27 2.34 -11.93
N GLY A 132 1.97 1.36 -12.49
CA GLY A 132 2.96 0.53 -11.80
C GLY A 132 2.57 -0.94 -11.66
N ALA A 133 3.57 -1.80 -11.37
CA ALA A 133 3.39 -3.25 -11.23
C ALA A 133 4.15 -3.83 -10.02
N GLY A 134 4.36 -3.03 -8.97
CA GLY A 134 5.05 -3.43 -7.74
C GLY A 134 4.13 -4.08 -6.70
N GLY A 135 4.66 -4.31 -5.49
CA GLY A 135 3.89 -4.93 -4.40
C GLY A 135 2.62 -4.18 -4.00
N SER A 136 2.63 -2.85 -4.04
CA SER A 136 1.43 -2.05 -3.76
C SER A 136 0.43 -2.09 -4.93
N ALA A 137 0.91 -2.15 -6.19
CA ALA A 137 0.05 -2.36 -7.36
C ALA A 137 -0.73 -3.67 -7.26
N ARG A 138 -0.12 -4.73 -6.75
CA ARG A 138 -0.76 -6.04 -6.52
C ARG A 138 -1.94 -5.93 -5.56
N ALA A 139 -1.75 -5.22 -4.44
CA ALA A 139 -2.79 -5.01 -3.44
C ALA A 139 -3.96 -4.16 -4.00
N VAL A 140 -3.66 -3.08 -4.72
CA VAL A 140 -4.66 -2.23 -5.38
C VAL A 140 -5.42 -3.00 -6.45
N PHE A 141 -4.71 -3.74 -7.31
CA PHE A 141 -5.31 -4.57 -8.35
C PHE A 141 -6.26 -5.61 -7.74
N TYR A 142 -5.80 -6.33 -6.70
CA TYR A 142 -6.63 -7.29 -5.97
C TYR A 142 -7.90 -6.64 -5.44
N ALA A 143 -7.78 -5.51 -4.75
CA ALA A 143 -8.93 -4.82 -4.13
C ALA A 143 -9.95 -4.36 -5.18
N LEU A 144 -9.50 -3.79 -6.30
CA LEU A 144 -10.38 -3.33 -7.36
C LEU A 144 -11.07 -4.49 -8.09
N CYS A 145 -10.34 -5.56 -8.41
CA CYS A 145 -10.93 -6.75 -9.04
C CYS A 145 -11.99 -7.41 -8.15
N GLN A 146 -11.73 -7.55 -6.84
CA GLN A 146 -12.70 -8.08 -5.88
C GLN A 146 -13.97 -7.23 -5.78
N ALA A 147 -13.84 -5.92 -6.01
CA ALA A 147 -14.96 -4.98 -6.04
C ALA A 147 -15.66 -4.88 -7.41
N GLY A 148 -15.26 -5.71 -8.38
CA GLY A 148 -15.89 -5.78 -9.71
C GLY A 148 -15.49 -4.68 -10.69
N TRP A 149 -14.34 -4.00 -10.46
CA TRP A 149 -13.83 -2.99 -11.37
C TRP A 149 -13.19 -3.61 -12.62
N GLN A 150 -13.29 -2.91 -13.73
CA GLN A 150 -12.46 -3.13 -14.92
C GLN A 150 -11.11 -2.46 -14.67
N VAL A 151 -10.02 -3.18 -14.89
CA VAL A 151 -8.69 -2.68 -14.49
C VAL A 151 -7.73 -2.71 -15.67
N THR A 152 -7.17 -1.54 -15.98
CA THR A 152 -6.02 -1.38 -16.87
C THR A 152 -4.75 -1.28 -16.01
N VAL A 153 -3.73 -2.07 -16.30
CA VAL A 153 -2.43 -1.98 -15.64
C VAL A 153 -1.42 -1.38 -16.59
N ALA A 154 -0.86 -0.24 -16.21
CA ALA A 154 0.17 0.46 -16.97
C ALA A 154 1.54 0.30 -16.30
N ALA A 155 2.52 -0.26 -17.00
CA ALA A 155 3.88 -0.44 -16.51
C ALA A 155 4.92 -0.01 -17.54
N ARG A 156 6.16 0.26 -17.11
CA ARG A 156 7.27 0.59 -18.00
C ARG A 156 7.61 -0.54 -18.98
N ARG A 157 7.33 -1.78 -18.58
CA ARG A 157 7.49 -2.98 -19.40
C ARG A 157 6.18 -3.77 -19.32
N LEU A 158 5.60 -4.06 -20.48
CA LEU A 158 4.30 -4.73 -20.59
C LEU A 158 4.29 -6.08 -19.89
N GLU A 159 5.41 -6.82 -19.93
CA GLU A 159 5.55 -8.11 -19.28
C GLU A 159 5.37 -8.03 -17.76
N GLN A 160 5.72 -6.89 -17.13
CA GLN A 160 5.52 -6.69 -15.71
C GLN A 160 4.04 -6.53 -15.36
N ALA A 161 3.27 -5.81 -16.19
CA ALA A 161 1.84 -5.68 -16.04
C ALA A 161 1.12 -7.04 -16.21
N GLN A 162 1.49 -7.79 -17.24
CA GLN A 162 0.96 -9.14 -17.50
C GLN A 162 1.30 -10.12 -16.37
N ALA A 163 2.56 -10.14 -15.92
CA ALA A 163 3.01 -11.01 -14.82
C ALA A 163 2.28 -10.70 -13.51
N LEU A 164 1.96 -9.43 -13.23
CA LEU A 164 1.16 -9.05 -12.07
C LEU A 164 -0.18 -9.77 -12.09
N ALA A 165 -0.96 -9.61 -13.15
CA ALA A 165 -2.31 -10.19 -13.21
C ALA A 165 -2.32 -11.71 -13.28
N GLN A 166 -1.42 -12.33 -14.06
CA GLN A 166 -1.31 -13.79 -14.15
C GLN A 166 -0.99 -14.44 -12.81
N SER A 167 -0.18 -13.76 -11.98
CA SER A 167 0.20 -14.29 -10.67
C SER A 167 -0.90 -14.24 -9.62
N LEU A 168 -1.93 -13.41 -9.83
CA LEU A 168 -2.98 -13.15 -8.84
C LEU A 168 -4.17 -14.11 -8.94
N LYS A 169 -4.24 -15.01 -9.93
CA LYS A 169 -5.31 -16.04 -10.11
C LYS A 169 -6.73 -15.51 -9.82
N LEU A 170 -7.00 -14.24 -10.14
CA LEU A 170 -8.26 -13.57 -9.86
C LEU A 170 -9.19 -13.63 -11.08
N SER A 171 -10.46 -13.83 -10.81
CA SER A 171 -11.51 -13.60 -11.81
C SER A 171 -11.86 -12.12 -11.85
N CYS A 172 -11.07 -11.33 -12.54
CA CYS A 172 -11.39 -9.95 -12.87
C CYS A 172 -12.21 -9.94 -14.15
N SER A 173 -13.29 -9.19 -14.19
CA SER A 173 -14.22 -9.17 -15.34
C SER A 173 -13.60 -8.68 -16.64
N HIS A 174 -12.64 -7.75 -16.53
CA HIS A 174 -11.90 -7.19 -17.66
C HIS A 174 -10.54 -6.66 -17.17
N ILE A 175 -9.47 -7.08 -17.86
CA ILE A 175 -8.10 -6.64 -17.57
C ILE A 175 -7.44 -6.24 -18.88
N GLU A 176 -6.86 -5.05 -18.88
CA GLU A 176 -6.01 -4.57 -19.97
C GLU A 176 -4.60 -4.29 -19.47
N TYR A 177 -3.64 -4.37 -20.39
CA TYR A 177 -2.24 -4.09 -20.13
C TYR A 177 -1.73 -3.12 -21.16
N ILE A 178 -1.14 -2.02 -20.68
CA ILE A 178 -0.54 -1.02 -21.55
C ILE A 178 0.86 -0.63 -21.07
N GLU A 179 1.65 -0.10 -21.95
CA GLU A 179 2.88 0.57 -21.56
C GLU A 179 2.58 1.93 -20.92
N LEU A 180 3.41 2.35 -19.97
CA LEU A 180 3.22 3.60 -19.24
C LEU A 180 3.29 4.85 -20.17
N ASN A 181 3.93 4.75 -21.32
CA ASN A 181 3.97 5.80 -22.34
C ASN A 181 2.70 5.90 -23.17
N ALA A 182 1.82 4.88 -23.12
CA ALA A 182 0.56 4.80 -23.87
C ALA A 182 -0.67 5.21 -23.05
N VAL A 183 -0.49 5.72 -21.81
CA VAL A 183 -1.61 6.09 -20.93
C VAL A 183 -2.37 7.34 -21.40
N ALA A 184 -1.83 8.11 -22.33
CA ALA A 184 -2.41 9.38 -22.79
C ALA A 184 -3.82 9.23 -23.39
N ASP A 185 -4.09 8.09 -24.03
CA ASP A 185 -5.38 7.81 -24.68
C ASP A 185 -6.36 7.06 -23.77
N TRP A 186 -5.92 6.67 -22.56
CA TRP A 186 -6.78 5.97 -21.61
C TRP A 186 -7.89 6.88 -21.09
N GLN A 187 -9.12 6.34 -21.03
CA GLN A 187 -10.29 6.99 -20.45
C GLN A 187 -10.90 6.08 -19.38
N GLY A 188 -11.33 6.66 -18.28
CA GLY A 188 -11.97 5.92 -17.20
C GLY A 188 -12.16 6.75 -15.93
N ASP A 189 -12.63 6.10 -14.88
CA ASP A 189 -13.16 6.77 -13.69
C ASP A 189 -12.11 7.01 -12.60
N LEU A 190 -11.10 6.12 -12.48
CA LEU A 190 -10.12 6.14 -11.39
C LEU A 190 -8.70 5.94 -11.92
N LEU A 191 -7.82 6.87 -11.60
CA LEU A 191 -6.38 6.77 -11.83
C LEU A 191 -5.67 6.55 -10.50
N VAL A 192 -4.93 5.43 -10.37
CA VAL A 192 -4.19 5.08 -9.16
C VAL A 192 -2.69 5.05 -9.45
N ASN A 193 -1.93 5.97 -8.84
CA ASN A 193 -0.47 5.89 -8.85
C ASN A 193 0.02 4.94 -7.77
N THR A 194 0.68 3.86 -8.16
CA THR A 194 1.35 2.91 -7.26
C THR A 194 2.87 2.92 -7.42
N THR A 195 3.39 3.82 -8.26
CA THR A 195 4.83 4.01 -8.47
C THR A 195 5.43 4.91 -7.37
N PRO A 196 6.75 4.93 -7.18
CA PRO A 196 7.39 5.89 -6.30
C PRO A 196 7.57 7.28 -6.91
N LEU A 197 7.09 7.52 -8.14
CA LEU A 197 7.20 8.83 -8.79
C LEU A 197 6.35 9.86 -8.04
N GLY A 198 6.94 11.02 -7.76
CA GLY A 198 6.36 12.07 -6.93
C GLY A 198 6.70 11.97 -5.45
N MET A 199 7.36 10.89 -5.01
CA MET A 199 7.80 10.70 -3.62
C MET A 199 9.12 11.43 -3.35
N ALA A 200 9.28 11.96 -2.14
CA ALA A 200 10.54 12.54 -1.70
C ALA A 200 11.71 11.53 -1.79
N PRO A 201 12.93 11.94 -2.22
CA PRO A 201 13.32 13.32 -2.53
C PRO A 201 12.93 13.80 -3.95
N ALA A 202 12.48 12.92 -4.86
CA ALA A 202 12.19 13.23 -6.26
C ALA A 202 10.75 13.75 -6.47
N ILE A 203 10.37 14.76 -5.70
CA ILE A 203 8.98 15.27 -5.59
C ILE A 203 8.40 15.85 -6.88
N GLU A 204 9.25 16.27 -7.82
CA GLU A 204 8.80 16.84 -9.10
C GLU A 204 8.59 15.77 -10.19
N THR A 205 8.89 14.51 -9.90
CA THR A 205 8.57 13.42 -10.84
C THR A 205 7.07 13.13 -10.84
N CYS A 206 6.55 12.67 -11.98
CA CYS A 206 5.13 12.35 -12.14
C CYS A 206 5.00 11.09 -13.01
N PRO A 207 4.11 10.14 -12.66
CA PRO A 207 3.87 8.96 -13.50
C PRO A 207 2.99 9.24 -14.71
N TRP A 208 2.27 10.37 -14.73
CA TRP A 208 1.46 10.81 -15.87
C TRP A 208 2.33 11.61 -16.84
N PRO A 209 2.18 11.42 -18.18
CA PRO A 209 3.03 12.10 -19.15
C PRO A 209 2.90 13.62 -19.09
N GLU A 210 4.03 14.29 -19.29
CA GLU A 210 4.08 15.76 -19.32
C GLU A 210 3.24 16.33 -20.46
N HIS A 211 2.56 17.43 -20.22
CA HIS A 211 1.68 18.10 -21.18
C HIS A 211 0.47 17.28 -21.68
N THR A 212 0.22 16.11 -21.09
CA THR A 212 -0.96 15.32 -21.37
C THR A 212 -2.06 15.66 -20.35
N PRO A 213 -3.25 16.12 -20.80
CA PRO A 213 -4.36 16.35 -19.88
C PRO A 213 -4.78 15.04 -19.19
N LEU A 214 -5.24 15.13 -17.97
CA LEU A 214 -5.90 14.01 -17.30
C LEU A 214 -7.28 13.79 -17.95
N PRO A 215 -7.81 12.55 -17.96
CA PRO A 215 -9.14 12.27 -18.48
C PRO A 215 -10.21 13.10 -17.77
N ASP A 216 -11.24 13.49 -18.52
CA ASP A 216 -12.36 14.26 -17.96
C ASP A 216 -13.10 13.47 -16.88
N GLY A 217 -13.35 14.12 -15.75
CA GLY A 217 -14.08 13.53 -14.64
C GLY A 217 -13.34 12.43 -13.85
N VAL A 218 -12.07 12.12 -14.20
CA VAL A 218 -11.31 11.09 -13.49
C VAL A 218 -11.05 11.46 -12.03
N VAL A 219 -11.17 10.48 -11.14
CA VAL A 219 -10.66 10.58 -9.76
C VAL A 219 -9.20 10.17 -9.74
N VAL A 220 -8.36 10.94 -9.05
CA VAL A 220 -6.94 10.62 -8.90
C VAL A 220 -6.64 10.18 -7.47
N TYR A 221 -6.08 8.99 -7.34
CA TYR A 221 -5.60 8.43 -6.08
C TYR A 221 -4.10 8.16 -6.18
N ASP A 222 -3.28 8.94 -5.51
CA ASP A 222 -1.83 8.76 -5.51
C ASP A 222 -1.39 8.05 -4.22
N LEU A 223 -0.84 6.82 -4.29
CA LEU A 223 -0.38 6.11 -3.11
C LEU A 223 0.76 6.81 -2.38
N VAL A 224 1.46 7.71 -3.03
CA VAL A 224 2.47 8.55 -2.39
C VAL A 224 1.79 9.50 -1.39
N TYR A 225 2.33 9.57 -0.18
CA TYR A 225 1.84 10.45 0.91
C TYR A 225 2.90 11.44 1.43
N ASN A 226 4.13 11.31 0.95
CA ASN A 226 5.23 12.24 1.23
C ASN A 226 5.89 12.66 -0.10
N PRO A 227 5.68 13.89 -0.56
CA PRO A 227 5.02 15.02 0.11
C PRO A 227 3.51 14.80 0.28
N ARG A 228 2.88 15.63 1.13
CA ARG A 228 1.42 15.61 1.36
C ARG A 228 0.61 15.92 0.12
N GLU A 229 1.19 16.63 -0.83
CA GLU A 229 0.60 16.94 -2.11
C GLU A 229 1.64 16.69 -3.21
N THR A 230 1.44 15.62 -3.97
CA THR A 230 2.32 15.25 -5.08
C THR A 230 2.05 16.11 -6.31
N ARG A 231 2.97 16.10 -7.27
CA ARG A 231 2.78 16.78 -8.57
C ARG A 231 1.50 16.29 -9.26
N LEU A 232 1.23 14.98 -9.24
CA LEU A 232 0.03 14.38 -9.85
C LEU A 232 -1.25 14.92 -9.19
N VAL A 233 -1.31 14.97 -7.87
CA VAL A 233 -2.46 15.50 -7.12
C VAL A 233 -2.65 17.00 -7.38
N ARG A 234 -1.56 17.80 -7.43
CA ARG A 234 -1.64 19.23 -7.80
C ARG A 234 -2.22 19.43 -9.20
N GLN A 235 -1.75 18.64 -10.19
CA GLN A 235 -2.25 18.69 -11.56
C GLN A 235 -3.75 18.37 -11.63
N ALA A 236 -4.20 17.32 -10.96
CA ALA A 236 -5.60 16.94 -10.91
C ALA A 236 -6.47 18.04 -10.31
N ARG A 237 -6.08 18.59 -9.16
CA ARG A 237 -6.82 19.66 -8.48
C ARG A 237 -6.85 20.96 -9.30
N ALA A 238 -5.75 21.30 -9.98
CA ALA A 238 -5.71 22.44 -10.87
C ALA A 238 -6.65 22.29 -12.09
N ALA A 239 -6.93 21.05 -12.50
CA ALA A 239 -7.93 20.72 -13.53
C ALA A 239 -9.36 20.58 -12.97
N GLY A 240 -9.59 20.86 -11.67
CA GLY A 240 -10.90 20.73 -11.03
C GLY A 240 -11.31 19.26 -10.74
N LEU A 241 -10.36 18.32 -10.83
CA LEU A 241 -10.63 16.89 -10.63
C LEU A 241 -10.47 16.49 -9.14
N PRO A 242 -11.31 15.56 -8.64
CA PRO A 242 -11.15 15.02 -7.31
C PRO A 242 -9.82 14.27 -7.19
N ALA A 243 -9.00 14.63 -6.19
CA ALA A 243 -7.69 14.00 -6.00
C ALA A 243 -7.32 13.85 -4.54
N THR A 244 -6.73 12.70 -4.19
CA THR A 244 -6.21 12.39 -2.85
C THR A 244 -4.87 11.68 -2.88
N THR A 245 -4.19 11.64 -1.74
CA THR A 245 -2.95 10.88 -1.55
C THR A 245 -3.19 9.63 -0.72
N GLY A 246 -2.21 8.71 -0.71
CA GLY A 246 -2.25 7.45 0.05
C GLY A 246 -2.18 7.60 1.58
N PHE A 247 -2.34 8.83 2.08
CA PHE A 247 -2.28 9.06 3.52
C PHE A 247 -3.38 8.34 4.28
N GLY A 248 -4.61 8.33 3.75
CA GLY A 248 -5.71 7.58 4.36
C GLY A 248 -5.48 6.07 4.31
N MET A 249 -5.01 5.53 3.19
CA MET A 249 -4.59 4.13 3.10
C MET A 249 -3.51 3.79 4.13
N LEU A 250 -2.52 4.67 4.34
CA LEU A 250 -1.46 4.48 5.34
C LEU A 250 -2.05 4.29 6.74
N ILE A 251 -3.04 5.08 7.12
CA ILE A 251 -3.73 4.99 8.41
C ILE A 251 -4.53 3.68 8.53
N GLU A 252 -5.32 3.35 7.50
CA GLU A 252 -6.18 2.17 7.54
C GLU A 252 -5.36 0.87 7.61
N GLN A 253 -4.32 0.70 6.76
CA GLN A 253 -3.49 -0.50 6.79
C GLN A 253 -2.70 -0.65 8.10
N ALA A 254 -2.22 0.46 8.69
CA ALA A 254 -1.54 0.43 9.96
C ALA A 254 -2.46 0.02 11.11
N ALA A 255 -3.69 0.52 11.12
CA ALA A 255 -4.67 0.14 12.12
C ALA A 255 -5.09 -1.33 12.01
N LEU A 256 -5.21 -1.86 10.79
CA LEU A 256 -5.49 -3.29 10.55
C LEU A 256 -4.30 -4.18 11.00
N ALA A 257 -3.07 -3.79 10.68
CA ALA A 257 -1.88 -4.51 11.15
C ALA A 257 -1.79 -4.51 12.69
N PHE A 258 -2.07 -3.37 13.31
CA PHE A 258 -2.09 -3.25 14.77
C PHE A 258 -3.14 -4.17 15.41
N GLU A 259 -4.34 -4.24 14.83
CA GLU A 259 -5.41 -5.14 15.28
C GLU A 259 -5.00 -6.61 15.19
N ILE A 260 -4.33 -7.02 14.09
CA ILE A 260 -3.80 -8.39 13.93
C ILE A 260 -2.84 -8.75 15.06
N TRP A 261 -1.97 -7.84 15.47
CA TRP A 261 -0.96 -8.11 16.50
C TRP A 261 -1.47 -8.04 17.92
N THR A 262 -2.43 -7.15 18.20
CA THR A 262 -2.82 -6.82 19.58
C THR A 262 -4.26 -7.21 19.93
N GLY A 263 -5.10 -7.50 18.93
CA GLY A 263 -6.54 -7.67 19.10
C GLY A 263 -7.29 -6.36 19.39
N CYS A 264 -6.60 -5.22 19.48
CA CYS A 264 -7.21 -3.91 19.77
C CYS A 264 -7.40 -3.10 18.50
N ARG A 265 -8.58 -2.48 18.35
CA ARG A 265 -8.90 -1.56 17.22
C ARG A 265 -8.59 -0.12 17.61
N PRO A 266 -7.48 0.46 17.13
CA PRO A 266 -7.15 1.84 17.48
C PRO A 266 -8.11 2.82 16.76
N PRO A 267 -8.55 3.89 17.44
CA PRO A 267 -9.36 4.94 16.83
C PRO A 267 -8.60 5.62 15.69
N ARG A 268 -9.15 5.61 14.47
CA ARG A 268 -8.51 6.21 13.29
C ARG A 268 -8.15 7.67 13.50
N ALA A 269 -9.00 8.44 14.20
CA ALA A 269 -8.76 9.85 14.49
C ALA A 269 -7.44 10.08 15.25
N ALA A 270 -7.08 9.22 16.21
CA ALA A 270 -5.83 9.32 16.95
C ALA A 270 -4.62 9.08 16.04
N LEU A 271 -4.72 8.12 15.11
CA LEU A 271 -3.67 7.81 14.15
C LEU A 271 -3.47 8.95 13.14
N TRP A 272 -4.58 9.52 12.65
CA TRP A 272 -4.56 10.69 11.77
C TRP A 272 -3.83 11.86 12.42
N GLN A 273 -4.24 12.24 13.63
CA GLN A 273 -3.63 13.34 14.38
C GLN A 273 -2.12 13.14 14.59
N ALA A 274 -1.69 11.94 14.97
CA ALA A 274 -0.28 11.64 15.19
C ALA A 274 0.57 11.70 13.91
N ALA A 275 -0.01 11.37 12.77
CA ALA A 275 0.69 11.37 11.49
C ALA A 275 0.70 12.75 10.81
N GLU A 276 -0.12 13.72 11.25
CA GLU A 276 -0.16 15.09 10.72
C GLU A 276 0.92 15.98 11.34
N HIS A 277 1.37 15.67 12.54
CA HIS A 277 2.41 16.36 13.30
C HIS A 277 3.73 15.58 13.31
#